data_442be462a432915fe9ce2df3deb7dcd3
#
_entry.id   442be462a432915fe9ce2df3deb7dcd3
#
_cell.length_a   1.000
_cell.length_b   1.000
_cell.length_c   1.000
_cell.angle_alpha   90.00
_cell.angle_beta   90.00
_cell.angle_gamma   90.00
#
_symmetry.space_group_name_H-M   'P 1'
#
loop_
_entity.id
_entity.type
_entity.pdbx_description
1 polymer ?
#
loop_
_entity_poly.entity_id
_entity_poly.type
_entity_poly.pdbx_seq_one_letter_code
_entity_poly.pdbx_strand_id
1 'polypeptide(L)'
;MLRKGRTAMSELDKIRENINNIDEQMAQLFEKRMEMSEQVAAFKKTRGLSIRDAERERELIDRNRRHITDPAVASYYVQFLRGVLDLSCAYQSRLLSGMKVAYSGVEGAYGYLAARRMFPEARLIAYPDFAAAHRAVEVGEADSAVLPLENSYAGEVGAVMDLLFSGELYINQVLDMEIDHSLLGVENATVDTVRTVVSHPQALRQCDDYIKRHGYATETYSNTAMAAEYVRRTND
;
A
#
# COMPACT_ATOMS: atom_id res chain seq x y z
N MET A 1 11.57 27.38 50.80
CA MET A 1 10.46 26.43 50.62
C MET A 1 9.35 27.12 49.85
N LEU A 2 9.33 27.00 48.50
CA LEU A 2 8.29 27.56 47.65
C LEU A 2 7.29 26.42 47.35
N ARG A 3 6.10 26.51 47.93
CA ARG A 3 4.94 25.64 47.57
C ARG A 3 4.54 25.98 46.15
N LYS A 4 4.79 25.05 45.23
CA LYS A 4 4.13 25.04 43.89
C LYS A 4 2.63 24.90 44.13
N GLY A 5 1.88 26.00 43.93
CA GLY A 5 0.44 25.99 43.92
C GLY A 5 -0.06 25.04 42.82
N ARG A 6 -0.90 24.08 43.16
CA ARG A 6 -1.72 23.34 42.20
C ARG A 6 -2.61 24.36 41.48
N THR A 7 -2.28 24.67 40.22
CA THR A 7 -3.16 25.47 39.38
C THR A 7 -4.46 24.67 39.22
N ALA A 8 -5.59 25.25 39.62
CA ALA A 8 -6.88 24.63 39.43
C ALA A 8 -7.09 24.40 37.90
N MET A 9 -7.48 23.18 37.52
CA MET A 9 -7.80 22.86 36.14
C MET A 9 -8.86 23.83 35.58
N SER A 10 -8.64 24.34 34.38
CA SER A 10 -9.63 25.20 33.73
C SER A 10 -10.89 24.38 33.39
N GLU A 11 -12.02 25.05 33.20
CA GLU A 11 -13.26 24.38 32.79
C GLU A 11 -13.08 23.61 31.47
N LEU A 12 -12.32 24.16 30.53
CA LEU A 12 -11.94 23.51 29.28
C LEU A 12 -11.13 22.23 29.49
N ASP A 13 -10.21 22.22 30.47
CA ASP A 13 -9.41 21.03 30.77
C ASP A 13 -10.26 19.90 31.32
N LYS A 14 -11.26 20.21 32.14
CA LYS A 14 -12.24 19.21 32.61
C LYS A 14 -13.09 18.62 31.48
N ILE A 15 -13.51 19.45 30.53
CA ILE A 15 -14.26 18.98 29.35
C ILE A 15 -13.38 18.05 28.53
N ARG A 16 -12.11 18.42 28.28
CA ARG A 16 -11.14 17.57 27.55
C ARG A 16 -10.86 16.25 28.26
N GLU A 17 -10.75 16.27 29.58
CA GLU A 17 -10.56 15.04 30.37
C GLU A 17 -11.78 14.10 30.25
N ASN A 18 -12.99 14.64 30.25
CA ASN A 18 -14.21 13.85 30.00
C ASN A 18 -14.22 13.26 28.58
N ILE A 19 -13.79 14.02 27.56
CA ILE A 19 -13.66 13.51 26.19
C ILE A 19 -12.62 12.39 26.15
N ASN A 20 -11.45 12.54 26.73
CA ASN A 20 -10.41 11.50 26.79
C ASN A 20 -10.93 10.20 27.43
N ASN A 21 -11.71 10.30 28.50
CA ASN A 21 -12.32 9.13 29.15
C ASN A 21 -13.36 8.42 28.25
N ILE A 22 -14.10 9.19 27.44
CA ILE A 22 -15.03 8.63 26.45
C ILE A 22 -14.25 7.93 25.34
N ASP A 23 -13.19 8.57 24.83
CA ASP A 23 -12.32 8.01 23.77
C ASP A 23 -11.66 6.71 24.21
N GLU A 24 -11.21 6.62 25.46
CA GLU A 24 -10.67 5.37 26.04
C GLU A 24 -11.72 4.24 26.02
N GLN A 25 -12.95 4.53 26.42
CA GLN A 25 -14.05 3.55 26.37
C GLN A 25 -14.39 3.15 24.93
N MET A 26 -14.38 4.11 24.01
CA MET A 26 -14.59 3.84 22.58
C MET A 26 -13.49 2.93 22.02
N ALA A 27 -12.23 3.15 22.37
CA ALA A 27 -11.12 2.30 21.96
C ALA A 27 -11.29 0.85 22.44
N GLN A 28 -11.61 0.66 23.72
CA GLN A 28 -11.85 -0.67 24.30
C GLN A 28 -13.07 -1.38 23.65
N LEU A 29 -14.13 -0.66 23.35
CA LEU A 29 -15.32 -1.21 22.69
C LEU A 29 -15.03 -1.54 21.22
N PHE A 30 -14.23 -0.71 20.55
CA PHE A 30 -13.77 -0.97 19.19
C PHE A 30 -12.91 -2.25 19.12
N GLU A 31 -11.96 -2.43 20.02
CA GLU A 31 -11.14 -3.65 20.12
C GLU A 31 -12.02 -4.90 20.27
N LYS A 32 -12.93 -4.92 21.23
CA LYS A 32 -13.90 -6.02 21.41
C LYS A 32 -14.74 -6.29 20.16
N ARG A 33 -15.15 -5.22 19.48
CA ARG A 33 -15.91 -5.34 18.24
C ARG A 33 -15.08 -5.97 17.11
N MET A 34 -13.78 -5.67 17.04
CA MET A 34 -12.88 -6.26 16.05
C MET A 34 -12.61 -7.73 16.36
N GLU A 35 -12.50 -8.15 17.62
CA GLU A 35 -12.46 -9.56 18.01
C GLU A 35 -13.70 -10.34 17.52
N MET A 36 -14.90 -9.74 17.63
CA MET A 36 -16.11 -10.36 17.08
C MET A 36 -16.10 -10.41 15.55
N SER A 37 -15.52 -9.40 14.89
CA SER A 37 -15.33 -9.39 13.43
C SER A 37 -14.40 -10.50 12.96
N GLU A 38 -13.38 -10.87 13.73
CA GLU A 38 -12.51 -12.01 13.47
C GLU A 38 -13.31 -13.35 13.51
N GLN A 39 -14.14 -13.53 14.52
CA GLN A 39 -14.99 -14.72 14.61
C GLN A 39 -15.98 -14.81 13.44
N VAL A 40 -16.54 -13.67 13.01
CA VAL A 40 -17.40 -13.59 11.81
C VAL A 40 -16.62 -13.97 10.56
N ALA A 41 -15.38 -13.49 10.41
CA ALA A 41 -14.51 -13.85 9.29
C ALA A 41 -14.26 -15.37 9.23
N ALA A 42 -13.88 -15.98 10.34
CA ALA A 42 -13.66 -17.43 10.44
C ALA A 42 -14.93 -18.21 10.05
N PHE A 43 -16.10 -17.80 10.56
CA PHE A 43 -17.39 -18.41 10.21
C PHE A 43 -17.72 -18.30 8.73
N LYS A 44 -17.53 -17.11 8.13
CA LYS A 44 -17.78 -16.87 6.70
C LYS A 44 -16.85 -17.70 5.83
N LYS A 45 -15.58 -17.83 6.22
CA LYS A 45 -14.59 -18.65 5.51
C LYS A 45 -15.02 -20.10 5.37
N THR A 46 -15.49 -20.71 6.47
CA THR A 46 -15.89 -22.13 6.48
C THR A 46 -17.13 -22.39 5.64
N ARG A 47 -17.92 -21.37 5.32
CA ARG A 47 -19.19 -21.48 4.57
C ARG A 47 -19.16 -20.83 3.19
N GLY A 48 -18.02 -20.28 2.78
CA GLY A 48 -17.88 -19.59 1.49
C GLY A 48 -18.77 -18.35 1.33
N LEU A 49 -19.10 -17.67 2.47
CA LEU A 49 -19.97 -16.50 2.46
C LEU A 49 -19.19 -15.22 2.13
N SER A 50 -19.84 -14.27 1.45
CA SER A 50 -19.28 -12.95 1.18
C SER A 50 -18.98 -12.19 2.49
N ILE A 51 -17.87 -11.44 2.50
CA ILE A 51 -17.50 -10.58 3.64
C ILE A 51 -18.56 -9.49 3.81
N ARG A 52 -18.92 -8.80 2.72
CA ARG A 52 -19.90 -7.72 2.73
C ARG A 52 -21.31 -8.29 2.54
N ASP A 53 -22.23 -7.83 3.38
CA ASP A 53 -23.66 -8.15 3.36
C ASP A 53 -24.42 -6.83 3.49
N ALA A 54 -24.83 -6.29 2.34
CA ALA A 54 -25.45 -4.97 2.25
C ALA A 54 -26.83 -4.90 2.95
N GLU A 55 -27.56 -6.01 3.03
CA GLU A 55 -28.84 -6.06 3.73
C GLU A 55 -28.61 -6.00 5.24
N ARG A 56 -27.71 -6.82 5.73
CA ARG A 56 -27.31 -6.82 7.14
C ARG A 56 -26.72 -5.47 7.59
N GLU A 57 -25.93 -4.82 6.75
CA GLU A 57 -25.37 -3.48 7.04
C GLU A 57 -26.48 -2.43 7.20
N ARG A 58 -27.49 -2.45 6.32
CA ARG A 58 -28.65 -1.55 6.42
C ARG A 58 -29.45 -1.77 7.70
N GLU A 59 -29.80 -3.04 8.01
CA GLU A 59 -30.50 -3.38 9.23
C GLU A 59 -29.72 -2.92 10.50
N LEU A 60 -28.40 -3.10 10.49
CA LEU A 60 -27.56 -2.71 11.61
C LEU A 60 -27.54 -1.19 11.80
N ILE A 61 -27.43 -0.42 10.70
CA ILE A 61 -27.47 1.05 10.75
C ILE A 61 -28.82 1.52 11.30
N ASP A 62 -29.93 0.99 10.77
CA ASP A 62 -31.28 1.39 11.20
C ASP A 62 -31.55 1.06 12.66
N ARG A 63 -31.10 -0.11 13.12
CA ARG A 63 -31.22 -0.50 14.52
C ARG A 63 -30.41 0.41 15.44
N ASN A 64 -29.15 0.66 15.10
CA ASN A 64 -28.26 1.42 15.96
C ASN A 64 -28.59 2.92 15.98
N ARG A 65 -29.08 3.49 14.86
CA ARG A 65 -29.54 4.88 14.81
C ARG A 65 -30.60 5.17 15.88
N ARG A 66 -31.43 4.19 16.25
CA ARG A 66 -32.50 4.34 17.26
C ARG A 66 -31.97 4.54 18.68
N HIS A 67 -30.70 4.21 18.93
CA HIS A 67 -30.04 4.46 20.22
C HIS A 67 -29.59 5.92 20.38
N ILE A 68 -29.58 6.71 19.30
CA ILE A 68 -29.26 8.13 19.36
C ILE A 68 -30.54 8.92 19.61
N THR A 69 -30.63 9.58 20.76
CA THR A 69 -31.79 10.35 21.17
C THR A 69 -31.81 11.75 20.62
N ASP A 70 -30.62 12.36 20.36
CA ASP A 70 -30.51 13.69 19.78
C ASP A 70 -30.51 13.62 18.23
N PRO A 71 -31.56 14.16 17.56
CA PRO A 71 -31.65 14.14 16.11
C PRO A 71 -30.50 14.89 15.41
N ALA A 72 -29.92 15.91 16.05
CA ALA A 72 -28.81 16.69 15.47
C ALA A 72 -27.54 15.84 15.31
N VAL A 73 -27.35 14.84 16.17
CA VAL A 73 -26.16 13.97 16.17
C VAL A 73 -26.39 12.68 15.36
N ALA A 74 -27.64 12.33 15.07
CA ALA A 74 -28.00 11.06 14.45
C ALA A 74 -27.35 10.83 13.08
N SER A 75 -27.23 11.87 12.24
CA SER A 75 -26.59 11.78 10.92
C SER A 75 -25.07 11.55 11.01
N TYR A 76 -24.41 12.20 11.96
CA TYR A 76 -22.96 12.02 12.22
C TYR A 76 -22.67 10.62 12.74
N TYR A 77 -23.53 10.10 13.64
CA TYR A 77 -23.40 8.74 14.12
C TYR A 77 -23.55 7.69 13.01
N VAL A 78 -24.45 7.90 12.05
CA VAL A 78 -24.59 7.00 10.90
C VAL A 78 -23.32 7.00 10.04
N GLN A 79 -22.69 8.16 9.82
CA GLN A 79 -21.40 8.24 9.12
C GLN A 79 -20.28 7.52 9.87
N PHE A 80 -20.17 7.76 11.18
CA PHE A 80 -19.23 7.05 12.04
C PHE A 80 -19.44 5.53 11.96
N LEU A 81 -20.69 5.05 12.08
CA LEU A 81 -20.99 3.63 12.03
C LEU A 81 -20.68 2.99 10.68
N ARG A 82 -20.87 3.70 9.56
CA ARG A 82 -20.44 3.25 8.23
C ARG A 82 -18.93 3.07 8.18
N GLY A 83 -18.16 4.03 8.66
CA GLY A 83 -16.70 3.91 8.77
C GLY A 83 -16.27 2.68 9.58
N VAL A 84 -16.92 2.43 10.72
CA VAL A 84 -16.64 1.25 11.54
C VAL A 84 -16.98 -0.05 10.80
N LEU A 85 -18.04 -0.08 9.99
CA LEU A 85 -18.38 -1.25 9.15
C LEU A 85 -17.37 -1.49 8.06
N ASP A 86 -16.94 -0.44 7.37
CA ASP A 86 -15.90 -0.52 6.31
C ASP A 86 -14.57 -1.03 6.88
N LEU A 87 -14.12 -0.49 8.02
CA LEU A 87 -12.94 -0.99 8.73
C LEU A 87 -13.06 -2.47 9.13
N SER A 88 -14.26 -2.90 9.58
CA SER A 88 -14.49 -4.31 9.94
C SER A 88 -14.46 -5.23 8.72
N CYS A 89 -14.98 -4.79 7.57
CA CYS A 89 -14.91 -5.54 6.32
C CYS A 89 -13.46 -5.63 5.81
N ALA A 90 -12.70 -4.54 5.88
CA ALA A 90 -11.29 -4.52 5.53
C ALA A 90 -10.47 -5.47 6.41
N TYR A 91 -10.68 -5.43 7.73
CA TYR A 91 -10.03 -6.34 8.68
C TYR A 91 -10.36 -7.81 8.41
N GLN A 92 -11.63 -8.15 8.19
CA GLN A 92 -12.05 -9.50 7.80
C GLN A 92 -11.39 -9.94 6.48
N SER A 93 -11.31 -9.06 5.47
CA SER A 93 -10.64 -9.34 4.20
C SER A 93 -9.17 -9.67 4.41
N ARG A 94 -8.48 -8.89 5.23
CA ARG A 94 -7.07 -9.12 5.57
C ARG A 94 -6.85 -10.47 6.27
N LEU A 95 -7.71 -10.83 7.23
CA LEU A 95 -7.65 -12.12 7.92
C LEU A 95 -7.87 -13.32 6.99
N LEU A 96 -8.72 -13.16 5.97
CA LEU A 96 -9.07 -14.24 5.05
C LEU A 96 -8.10 -14.40 3.88
N SER A 97 -7.61 -13.28 3.35
CA SER A 97 -6.83 -13.22 2.10
C SER A 97 -5.36 -12.89 2.32
N GLY A 98 -4.96 -12.59 3.56
CA GLY A 98 -3.66 -12.00 3.87
C GLY A 98 -3.57 -10.53 3.44
N MET A 99 -2.44 -9.92 3.75
CA MET A 99 -2.13 -8.55 3.32
C MET A 99 -1.97 -8.49 1.80
N LYS A 100 -2.57 -7.50 1.16
CA LYS A 100 -2.43 -7.22 -0.27
C LYS A 100 -1.54 -5.99 -0.44
N VAL A 101 -0.49 -6.11 -1.24
CA VAL A 101 0.43 -5.01 -1.51
C VAL A 101 0.48 -4.74 -3.00
N ALA A 102 0.13 -3.50 -3.38
CA ALA A 102 0.21 -3.01 -4.74
C ALA A 102 1.65 -2.62 -5.09
N TYR A 103 2.06 -2.89 -6.32
CA TYR A 103 3.30 -2.38 -6.90
C TYR A 103 3.07 -2.05 -8.37
N SER A 104 3.90 -1.13 -8.91
CA SER A 104 3.84 -0.79 -10.33
C SER A 104 4.81 -1.65 -11.14
N GLY A 105 4.36 -2.08 -12.32
CA GLY A 105 5.14 -2.86 -13.28
C GLY A 105 4.81 -4.34 -13.28
N VAL A 106 5.80 -5.16 -13.63
CA VAL A 106 5.64 -6.61 -13.79
C VAL A 106 6.43 -7.37 -12.72
N GLU A 107 6.12 -8.65 -12.55
CA GLU A 107 6.88 -9.55 -11.70
C GLU A 107 8.36 -9.59 -12.13
N GLY A 108 9.28 -9.51 -11.15
CA GLY A 108 10.72 -9.41 -11.36
C GLY A 108 11.25 -7.99 -11.55
N ALA A 109 10.40 -6.98 -11.73
CA ALA A 109 10.84 -5.57 -11.70
C ALA A 109 11.22 -5.12 -10.28
N TYR A 110 11.98 -4.03 -10.15
CA TYR A 110 12.43 -3.54 -8.84
C TYR A 110 11.29 -3.22 -7.87
N GLY A 111 10.16 -2.72 -8.37
CA GLY A 111 8.96 -2.51 -7.55
C GLY A 111 8.45 -3.81 -6.93
N TYR A 112 8.43 -4.90 -7.70
CA TYR A 112 8.09 -6.23 -7.20
C TYR A 112 9.10 -6.74 -6.16
N LEU A 113 10.41 -6.61 -6.45
CA LEU A 113 11.47 -7.05 -5.54
C LEU A 113 11.44 -6.29 -4.22
N ALA A 114 11.22 -4.98 -4.27
CA ALA A 114 11.03 -4.15 -3.08
C ALA A 114 9.79 -4.58 -2.28
N ALA A 115 8.64 -4.76 -2.94
CA ALA A 115 7.41 -5.20 -2.30
C ALA A 115 7.58 -6.58 -1.64
N ARG A 116 8.23 -7.52 -2.31
CA ARG A 116 8.52 -8.84 -1.76
C ARG A 116 9.46 -8.81 -0.55
N ARG A 117 10.45 -7.92 -0.58
CA ARG A 117 11.40 -7.74 0.53
C ARG A 117 10.76 -7.08 1.75
N MET A 118 9.90 -6.07 1.54
CA MET A 118 9.20 -5.37 2.60
C MET A 118 8.06 -6.19 3.20
N PHE A 119 7.38 -7.00 2.37
CA PHE A 119 6.16 -7.73 2.73
C PHE A 119 6.23 -9.19 2.25
N PRO A 120 7.10 -10.03 2.83
CA PRO A 120 7.37 -11.39 2.32
C PRO A 120 6.15 -12.31 2.33
N GLU A 121 5.20 -12.10 3.26
CA GLU A 121 3.98 -12.91 3.41
C GLU A 121 2.75 -12.29 2.70
N ALA A 122 2.90 -11.14 2.05
CA ALA A 122 1.79 -10.46 1.41
C ALA A 122 1.51 -11.03 0.01
N ARG A 123 0.25 -10.92 -0.39
CA ARG A 123 -0.14 -11.08 -1.79
C ARG A 123 0.22 -9.83 -2.56
N LEU A 124 1.21 -9.93 -3.43
CA LEU A 124 1.65 -8.83 -4.29
C LEU A 124 0.75 -8.72 -5.53
N ILE A 125 0.30 -7.50 -5.84
CA ILE A 125 -0.61 -7.21 -6.95
C ILE A 125 0.05 -6.18 -7.86
N ALA A 126 0.26 -6.55 -9.11
CA ALA A 126 0.83 -5.69 -10.15
C ALA A 126 -0.20 -4.68 -10.67
N TYR A 127 0.21 -3.43 -10.81
CA TYR A 127 -0.56 -2.37 -11.43
C TYR A 127 0.23 -1.74 -12.58
N PRO A 128 -0.45 -1.16 -13.60
CA PRO A 128 0.23 -0.67 -14.79
C PRO A 128 1.16 0.51 -14.53
N ASP A 129 0.84 1.34 -13.55
CA ASP A 129 1.59 2.55 -13.21
C ASP A 129 1.49 2.90 -11.71
N PHE A 130 2.20 3.95 -11.30
CA PHE A 130 2.24 4.40 -9.91
C PHE A 130 0.89 4.93 -9.42
N ALA A 131 0.16 5.64 -10.29
CA ALA A 131 -1.14 6.20 -9.95
C ALA A 131 -2.18 5.11 -9.70
N ALA A 132 -2.19 4.05 -10.51
CA ALA A 132 -3.07 2.91 -10.32
C ALA A 132 -2.75 2.14 -9.03
N ALA A 133 -1.46 1.93 -8.71
CA ALA A 133 -1.04 1.29 -7.46
C ALA A 133 -1.41 2.14 -6.22
N HIS A 134 -1.21 3.46 -6.29
CA HIS A 134 -1.61 4.40 -5.23
C HIS A 134 -3.13 4.37 -5.02
N ARG A 135 -3.89 4.52 -6.11
CA ARG A 135 -5.35 4.50 -6.08
C ARG A 135 -5.93 3.20 -5.51
N ALA A 136 -5.30 2.05 -5.77
CA ALA A 136 -5.74 0.78 -5.23
C ALA A 136 -5.78 0.76 -3.70
N VAL A 137 -4.87 1.52 -3.05
CA VAL A 137 -4.88 1.69 -1.59
C VAL A 137 -5.97 2.68 -1.16
N GLU A 138 -6.13 3.80 -1.86
CA GLU A 138 -7.18 4.79 -1.55
C GLU A 138 -8.59 4.18 -1.59
N VAL A 139 -8.85 3.28 -2.54
CA VAL A 139 -10.17 2.62 -2.67
C VAL A 139 -10.28 1.30 -1.91
N GLY A 140 -9.24 0.89 -1.16
CA GLY A 140 -9.23 -0.32 -0.32
C GLY A 140 -9.11 -1.65 -1.08
N GLU A 141 -8.67 -1.63 -2.34
CA GLU A 141 -8.34 -2.84 -3.11
C GLU A 141 -7.03 -3.49 -2.64
N ALA A 142 -6.09 -2.68 -2.17
CA ALA A 142 -4.85 -3.08 -1.54
C ALA A 142 -4.68 -2.42 -0.16
N ASP A 143 -3.93 -3.07 0.73
CA ASP A 143 -3.67 -2.57 2.09
C ASP A 143 -2.49 -1.60 2.14
N SER A 144 -1.56 -1.72 1.19
CA SER A 144 -0.38 -0.86 1.03
C SER A 144 0.06 -0.82 -0.43
N ALA A 145 0.84 0.20 -0.79
CA ALA A 145 1.53 0.26 -2.07
C ALA A 145 3.04 0.46 -1.85
N VAL A 146 3.86 -0.16 -2.70
CA VAL A 146 5.29 0.09 -2.75
C VAL A 146 5.59 0.89 -4.01
N LEU A 147 6.04 2.12 -3.81
CA LEU A 147 6.32 3.09 -4.86
C LEU A 147 7.74 3.63 -4.70
N PRO A 148 8.48 3.87 -5.80
CA PRO A 148 9.82 4.43 -5.74
C PRO A 148 9.77 5.92 -5.42
N LEU A 149 10.47 6.37 -4.37
CA LEU A 149 10.55 7.79 -4.02
C LEU A 149 11.65 8.50 -4.78
N GLU A 150 12.81 7.88 -4.84
CA GLU A 150 13.99 8.45 -5.48
C GLU A 150 14.90 7.37 -6.08
N ASN A 151 15.79 7.80 -6.93
CA ASN A 151 16.84 6.99 -7.50
C ASN A 151 18.14 7.83 -7.48
N SER A 152 19.23 7.25 -7.00
CA SER A 152 20.52 7.93 -6.84
C SER A 152 21.09 8.54 -8.12
N TYR A 153 20.64 8.08 -9.31
CA TYR A 153 21.07 8.60 -10.60
C TYR A 153 20.13 9.67 -11.17
N ALA A 154 18.80 9.47 -11.04
CA ALA A 154 17.78 10.33 -11.65
C ALA A 154 17.13 11.30 -10.64
N GLY A 155 17.43 11.17 -9.34
CA GLY A 155 16.80 11.94 -8.27
C GLY A 155 15.39 11.47 -7.95
N GLU A 156 14.54 12.40 -7.51
CA GLU A 156 13.18 12.16 -7.11
C GLU A 156 12.29 11.67 -8.27
N VAL A 157 11.38 10.75 -7.97
CA VAL A 157 10.36 10.29 -8.91
C VAL A 157 9.17 11.24 -8.84
N GLY A 158 9.18 12.32 -9.64
CA GLY A 158 8.20 13.41 -9.59
C GLY A 158 6.75 12.94 -9.60
N ALA A 159 6.41 11.95 -10.44
CA ALA A 159 5.05 11.40 -10.48
C ALA A 159 4.60 10.76 -9.15
N VAL A 160 5.51 10.18 -8.38
CA VAL A 160 5.20 9.62 -7.05
C VAL A 160 5.11 10.73 -6.01
N MET A 161 5.99 11.72 -6.10
CA MET A 161 5.92 12.90 -5.21
C MET A 161 4.59 13.64 -5.38
N ASP A 162 4.13 13.85 -6.62
CA ASP A 162 2.83 14.47 -6.89
C ASP A 162 1.66 13.69 -6.26
N LEU A 163 1.68 12.35 -6.33
CA LEU A 163 0.67 11.50 -5.68
C LEU A 163 0.69 11.63 -4.17
N LEU A 164 1.87 11.68 -3.55
CA LEU A 164 2.01 11.84 -2.10
C LEU A 164 1.56 13.22 -1.60
N PHE A 165 1.78 14.28 -2.40
CA PHE A 165 1.34 15.63 -2.04
C PHE A 165 -0.16 15.84 -2.22
N SER A 166 -0.79 15.18 -3.19
CA SER A 166 -2.21 15.34 -3.50
C SER A 166 -3.12 14.30 -2.85
N GLY A 167 -2.58 13.15 -2.41
CA GLY A 167 -3.31 12.04 -1.82
C GLY A 167 -3.43 12.14 -0.29
N GLU A 168 -4.23 11.24 0.27
CA GLU A 168 -4.47 11.12 1.73
C GLU A 168 -3.69 9.94 2.35
N LEU A 169 -2.79 9.29 1.59
CA LEU A 169 -2.02 8.16 2.08
C LEU A 169 -0.78 8.61 2.86
N TYR A 170 -0.31 7.75 3.76
CA TYR A 170 0.85 8.00 4.62
C TYR A 170 2.00 7.07 4.27
N ILE A 171 3.23 7.58 4.36
CA ILE A 171 4.44 6.76 4.28
C ILE A 171 4.65 6.07 5.62
N ASN A 172 4.51 4.75 5.64
CA ASN A 172 4.67 3.95 6.85
C ASN A 172 6.08 3.35 6.99
N GLN A 173 6.76 3.13 5.86
CA GLN A 173 8.08 2.50 5.84
C GLN A 173 8.84 2.94 4.58
N VAL A 174 10.16 3.01 4.69
CA VAL A 174 11.09 3.26 3.57
C VAL A 174 12.08 2.12 3.50
N LEU A 175 12.43 1.71 2.27
CA LEU A 175 13.45 0.71 1.98
C LEU A 175 14.48 1.29 1.04
N ASP A 176 15.74 1.30 1.45
CA ASP A 176 16.87 1.49 0.56
C ASP A 176 17.22 0.16 -0.10
N MET A 177 17.24 0.15 -1.43
CA MET A 177 17.55 -1.04 -2.22
C MET A 177 18.63 -0.74 -3.24
N GLU A 178 19.72 -1.48 -3.16
CA GLU A 178 20.78 -1.41 -4.15
C GLU A 178 20.27 -1.93 -5.50
N ILE A 179 20.56 -1.16 -6.55
CA ILE A 179 20.15 -1.48 -7.91
C ILE A 179 21.39 -1.89 -8.70
N ASP A 180 21.61 -3.19 -8.78
CA ASP A 180 22.67 -3.78 -9.59
C ASP A 180 22.11 -4.29 -10.92
N HIS A 181 22.69 -3.82 -12.02
CA HIS A 181 22.33 -4.27 -13.36
C HIS A 181 23.20 -5.45 -13.79
N SER A 182 22.57 -6.49 -14.29
CA SER A 182 23.23 -7.65 -14.87
C SER A 182 23.05 -7.65 -16.39
N LEU A 183 24.12 -7.94 -17.13
CA LEU A 183 24.03 -8.21 -18.55
C LEU A 183 23.49 -9.63 -18.76
N LEU A 184 22.32 -9.74 -19.38
CA LEU A 184 21.68 -11.01 -19.70
C LEU A 184 21.84 -11.31 -21.19
N GLY A 185 22.09 -12.55 -21.53
CA GLY A 185 22.18 -13.03 -22.91
C GLY A 185 21.55 -14.41 -23.07
N VAL A 186 21.49 -14.89 -24.29
CA VAL A 186 21.08 -16.26 -24.62
C VAL A 186 22.15 -17.25 -24.19
N GLU A 187 21.81 -18.56 -24.12
CA GLU A 187 22.63 -19.61 -23.48
C GLU A 187 24.10 -19.66 -23.93
N ASN A 188 24.39 -19.35 -25.17
CA ASN A 188 25.76 -19.39 -25.71
C ASN A 188 26.38 -18.01 -25.91
N ALA A 189 25.75 -16.94 -25.45
CA ALA A 189 26.28 -15.58 -25.56
C ALA A 189 27.44 -15.40 -24.56
N THR A 190 28.48 -14.70 -25.04
CA THR A 190 29.61 -14.24 -24.22
C THR A 190 29.74 -12.73 -24.35
N VAL A 191 30.46 -12.10 -23.43
CA VAL A 191 30.71 -10.66 -23.48
C VAL A 191 31.28 -10.23 -24.85
N ASP A 192 32.13 -11.07 -25.46
CA ASP A 192 32.76 -10.79 -26.77
C ASP A 192 31.81 -10.98 -27.96
N THR A 193 30.73 -11.75 -27.80
CA THR A 193 29.75 -11.99 -28.87
C THR A 193 28.60 -10.98 -28.85
N VAL A 194 28.36 -10.30 -27.75
CA VAL A 194 27.33 -9.25 -27.65
C VAL A 194 27.62 -8.09 -28.58
N ARG A 195 26.64 -7.63 -29.33
CA ARG A 195 26.72 -6.47 -30.23
C ARG A 195 25.77 -5.35 -29.82
N THR A 196 24.59 -5.72 -29.37
CA THR A 196 23.53 -4.78 -29.03
C THR A 196 23.00 -5.08 -27.64
N VAL A 197 22.78 -4.05 -26.81
CA VAL A 197 22.14 -4.13 -25.51
C VAL A 197 20.75 -3.49 -25.59
N VAL A 198 19.75 -4.26 -25.22
CA VAL A 198 18.33 -3.85 -25.24
C VAL A 198 17.83 -3.63 -23.82
N SER A 199 17.30 -2.46 -23.48
CA SER A 199 16.74 -2.21 -22.16
C SER A 199 15.91 -0.92 -22.11
N HIS A 200 15.33 -0.64 -20.94
CA HIS A 200 14.70 0.65 -20.67
C HIS A 200 15.73 1.79 -20.74
N PRO A 201 15.38 2.97 -21.26
CA PRO A 201 16.31 4.09 -21.41
C PRO A 201 17.06 4.47 -20.13
N GLN A 202 16.42 4.34 -18.97
CA GLN A 202 17.05 4.63 -17.68
C GLN A 202 18.16 3.62 -17.33
N ALA A 203 17.91 2.32 -17.53
CA ALA A 203 18.91 1.28 -17.30
C ALA A 203 20.11 1.43 -18.25
N LEU A 204 19.85 1.74 -19.53
CA LEU A 204 20.92 2.02 -20.51
C LEU A 204 21.78 3.21 -20.07
N ARG A 205 21.17 4.29 -19.57
CA ARG A 205 21.93 5.44 -19.05
C ARG A 205 22.74 5.09 -17.81
N GLN A 206 22.20 4.29 -16.90
CA GLN A 206 22.91 3.85 -15.68
C GLN A 206 24.11 2.95 -16.02
N CYS A 207 24.07 2.23 -17.14
CA CYS A 207 25.14 1.36 -17.62
C CYS A 207 26.01 1.99 -18.73
N ASP A 208 25.88 3.28 -19.03
CA ASP A 208 26.46 3.95 -20.19
C ASP A 208 27.97 3.74 -20.28
N ASP A 209 28.71 3.89 -19.18
CA ASP A 209 30.16 3.68 -19.13
C ASP A 209 30.54 2.25 -19.47
N TYR A 210 29.80 1.26 -19.02
CA TYR A 210 30.03 -0.14 -19.35
C TYR A 210 29.76 -0.41 -20.83
N ILE A 211 28.65 0.09 -21.36
CA ILE A 211 28.20 -0.06 -22.74
C ILE A 211 29.22 0.54 -23.68
N LYS A 212 29.68 1.78 -23.42
CA LYS A 212 30.70 2.47 -24.23
C LYS A 212 32.05 1.77 -24.20
N ARG A 213 32.48 1.28 -23.05
CA ARG A 213 33.75 0.56 -22.88
C ARG A 213 33.83 -0.71 -23.73
N HIS A 214 32.69 -1.39 -23.91
CA HIS A 214 32.61 -2.60 -24.72
C HIS A 214 32.18 -2.36 -26.16
N GLY A 215 31.84 -1.12 -26.52
CA GLY A 215 31.46 -0.75 -27.89
C GLY A 215 30.09 -1.31 -28.31
N TYR A 216 29.18 -1.57 -27.36
CA TYR A 216 27.87 -2.11 -27.67
C TYR A 216 26.95 -1.04 -28.26
N ALA A 217 26.14 -1.42 -29.26
CA ALA A 217 24.97 -0.64 -29.69
C ALA A 217 23.85 -0.73 -28.65
N THR A 218 22.97 0.24 -28.64
CA THR A 218 21.84 0.25 -27.70
C THR A 218 20.50 0.33 -28.43
N GLU A 219 19.52 -0.41 -27.95
CA GLU A 219 18.13 -0.35 -28.39
C GLU A 219 17.22 -0.16 -27.18
N THR A 220 16.23 0.74 -27.29
CA THR A 220 15.33 1.05 -26.19
C THR A 220 14.10 0.15 -26.17
N TYR A 221 13.71 -0.25 -24.96
CA TYR A 221 12.51 -1.05 -24.73
C TYR A 221 11.67 -0.46 -23.60
N SER A 222 10.40 -0.86 -23.52
CA SER A 222 9.43 -0.26 -22.57
C SER A 222 9.78 -0.49 -21.10
N ASN A 223 10.39 -1.66 -20.75
CA ASN A 223 10.97 -1.94 -19.45
C ASN A 223 12.02 -3.04 -19.52
N THR A 224 12.81 -3.19 -18.46
CA THR A 224 13.94 -4.12 -18.39
C THR A 224 13.50 -5.60 -18.45
N ALA A 225 12.38 -5.94 -17.80
CA ALA A 225 11.90 -7.34 -17.81
C ALA A 225 11.38 -7.76 -19.19
N MET A 226 10.66 -6.86 -19.88
CA MET A 226 10.21 -7.12 -21.26
C MET A 226 11.37 -7.16 -22.25
N ALA A 227 12.44 -6.38 -22.03
CA ALA A 227 13.65 -6.47 -22.83
C ALA A 227 14.31 -7.85 -22.70
N ALA A 228 14.43 -8.37 -21.48
CA ALA A 228 14.96 -9.72 -21.23
C ALA A 228 14.09 -10.80 -21.88
N GLU A 229 12.76 -10.67 -21.83
CA GLU A 229 11.84 -11.60 -22.51
C GLU A 229 11.97 -11.51 -24.05
N TYR A 230 12.15 -10.31 -24.60
CA TYR A 230 12.41 -10.11 -26.02
C TYR A 230 13.67 -10.85 -26.48
N VAL A 231 14.81 -10.66 -25.77
CA VAL A 231 16.07 -11.37 -26.08
C VAL A 231 15.88 -12.89 -25.98
N ARG A 232 15.22 -13.39 -24.97
CA ARG A 232 14.92 -14.83 -24.84
C ARG A 232 14.08 -15.37 -26.00
N ARG A 233 13.06 -14.61 -26.45
CA ARG A 233 12.15 -15.02 -27.53
C ARG A 233 12.79 -14.98 -28.90
N THR A 234 13.60 -13.97 -29.18
CA THR A 234 14.29 -13.84 -30.46
C THR A 234 15.49 -14.74 -30.56
N ASN A 235 16.04 -15.16 -29.43
CA ASN A 235 17.25 -15.99 -29.32
C ASN A 235 18.47 -15.38 -30.03
N ASP A 236 18.57 -14.03 -29.97
CA ASP A 236 19.60 -13.23 -30.60
C ASP A 236 20.31 -12.34 -29.53
#